data_24bd5e98430d313bb22478bad24c9bec
#
_entry.id   24bd5e98430d313bb22478bad24c9bec
#
_cell.length_a   1.000
_cell.length_b   1.000
_cell.length_c   1.000
_cell.angle_alpha   90.00
_cell.angle_beta   90.00
_cell.angle_gamma   90.00
#
_symmetry.space_group_name_H-M   'P 1'
#
loop_
_entity.id
_entity.type
_entity.pdbx_description
1 polymer ?
#
loop_
_entity_poly.entity_id
_entity_poly.type
_entity_poly.pdbx_seq_one_letter_code
_entity_poly.pdbx_strand_id
1 'polypeptide(L)'
;MRVRFAPSPTGQLHIGGARTALFNWLVARGAGGRFVLRIEDTDRERSTPENVAHILEALRWLELDWDEGPLSQADNEERHRQVVERLLEEGKAYRTSATGEDVRAWKERHGAERGYRGTPEGAGAVRLRVPDEGSTVVHDLIRGDTVFQHTHLDDPVIARADGSPLYNLAVAIDDHDAEITHVIRGEDHISNTPKQLLVLEAMGAPKPIFAHLPLLHGPDGKKLSKRHGAASVQDLRDAGYLPEAVRNYLALLGWGDTDDETLIATRSEERRVGKECRL
;
A
#
# COMPACT_ATOMS: atom_id res chain seq x y z
N MET A 1 13.45 8.02 9.68
CA MET A 1 12.52 7.64 8.60
C MET A 1 12.35 6.12 8.61
N ARG A 2 11.12 5.63 8.51
CA ARG A 2 10.80 4.20 8.37
C ARG A 2 9.85 4.03 7.19
N VAL A 3 10.23 3.22 6.24
CA VAL A 3 9.45 2.90 5.04
C VAL A 3 9.26 1.39 4.95
N ARG A 4 8.34 0.95 4.11
CA ARG A 4 8.10 -0.48 3.93
C ARG A 4 7.79 -0.85 2.49
N PHE A 5 8.22 -2.04 2.10
CA PHE A 5 7.67 -2.75 0.96
C PHE A 5 6.74 -3.85 1.47
N ALA A 6 5.50 -3.85 0.98
CA ALA A 6 4.44 -4.72 1.49
C ALA A 6 3.76 -5.47 0.33
N PRO A 7 4.45 -6.46 -0.28
CA PRO A 7 3.90 -7.20 -1.40
C PRO A 7 2.91 -8.28 -0.95
N SER A 8 1.83 -8.46 -1.72
CA SER A 8 0.98 -9.66 -1.62
C SER A 8 1.62 -10.80 -2.40
N PRO A 9 1.82 -11.99 -1.79
CA PRO A 9 2.54 -13.10 -2.41
C PRO A 9 1.61 -13.92 -3.34
N THR A 10 1.12 -13.28 -4.39
CA THR A 10 0.20 -13.88 -5.37
C THR A 10 0.89 -14.34 -6.66
N GLY A 11 2.21 -14.43 -6.64
CA GLY A 11 3.04 -14.85 -7.77
C GLY A 11 4.43 -14.23 -7.72
N GLN A 12 5.12 -14.26 -8.87
CA GLN A 12 6.44 -13.67 -9.02
C GLN A 12 6.41 -12.15 -8.90
N LEU A 13 7.51 -11.54 -8.44
CA LEU A 13 7.64 -10.10 -8.32
C LEU A 13 7.76 -9.45 -9.71
N HIS A 14 6.73 -8.73 -10.12
CA HIS A 14 6.74 -7.97 -11.37
C HIS A 14 7.54 -6.67 -11.23
N ILE A 15 7.99 -6.12 -12.35
CA ILE A 15 8.85 -4.92 -12.40
C ILE A 15 8.25 -3.70 -11.69
N GLY A 16 6.92 -3.52 -11.70
CA GLY A 16 6.27 -2.43 -10.96
C GLY A 16 6.41 -2.57 -9.44
N GLY A 17 6.30 -3.80 -8.92
CA GLY A 17 6.56 -4.10 -7.51
C GLY A 17 8.05 -3.92 -7.17
N ALA A 18 8.93 -4.42 -8.02
CA ALA A 18 10.38 -4.26 -7.87
C ALA A 18 10.80 -2.78 -7.85
N ARG A 19 10.22 -1.94 -8.72
CA ARG A 19 10.45 -0.49 -8.71
C ARG A 19 9.99 0.12 -7.37
N THR A 20 8.82 -0.27 -6.88
CA THR A 20 8.32 0.22 -5.59
C THR A 20 9.25 -0.19 -4.45
N ALA A 21 9.76 -1.43 -4.45
CA ALA A 21 10.75 -1.89 -3.47
C ALA A 21 12.03 -1.07 -3.55
N LEU A 22 12.56 -0.86 -4.76
CA LEU A 22 13.77 -0.07 -5.00
C LEU A 22 13.62 1.37 -4.48
N PHE A 23 12.50 2.05 -4.76
CA PHE A 23 12.29 3.43 -4.28
C PHE A 23 12.20 3.50 -2.74
N ASN A 24 11.52 2.55 -2.09
CA ASN A 24 11.53 2.46 -0.62
C ASN A 24 12.95 2.24 -0.09
N TRP A 25 13.71 1.34 -0.70
CA TRP A 25 15.11 1.05 -0.32
C TRP A 25 16.00 2.28 -0.47
N LEU A 26 15.95 2.97 -1.62
CA LEU A 26 16.73 4.19 -1.89
C LEU A 26 16.43 5.30 -0.88
N VAL A 27 15.14 5.53 -0.60
CA VAL A 27 14.72 6.54 0.38
C VAL A 27 15.20 6.18 1.79
N ALA A 28 15.08 4.90 2.20
CA ALA A 28 15.59 4.46 3.49
C ALA A 28 17.11 4.65 3.60
N ARG A 29 17.86 4.18 2.60
CA ARG A 29 19.33 4.28 2.61
C ARG A 29 19.82 5.74 2.52
N GLY A 30 19.18 6.54 1.65
CA GLY A 30 19.53 7.97 1.50
C GLY A 30 19.26 8.80 2.76
N ALA A 31 18.22 8.46 3.52
CA ALA A 31 17.86 9.15 4.75
C ALA A 31 18.50 8.55 6.02
N GLY A 32 19.31 7.50 5.92
CA GLY A 32 19.81 6.75 7.09
C GLY A 32 18.67 6.13 7.92
N GLY A 33 17.57 5.79 7.27
CA GLY A 33 16.37 5.25 7.87
C GLY A 33 16.32 3.72 7.88
N ARG A 34 15.10 3.15 8.02
CA ARG A 34 14.85 1.73 8.06
C ARG A 34 13.92 1.31 6.93
N PHE A 35 14.25 0.19 6.28
CA PHE A 35 13.44 -0.48 5.27
C PHE A 35 12.86 -1.77 5.84
N VAL A 36 11.54 -1.80 6.01
CA VAL A 36 10.79 -2.94 6.55
C VAL A 36 10.21 -3.75 5.39
N LEU A 37 10.32 -5.06 5.46
CA LEU A 37 9.62 -5.97 4.54
C LEU A 37 8.44 -6.61 5.26
N ARG A 38 7.23 -6.43 4.73
CA ARG A 38 6.01 -7.11 5.20
C ARG A 38 5.39 -7.89 4.05
N ILE A 39 4.98 -9.11 4.32
CA ILE A 39 4.25 -9.95 3.36
C ILE A 39 2.76 -9.85 3.69
N GLU A 40 1.96 -9.37 2.73
CA GLU A 40 0.50 -9.24 2.88
C GLU A 40 -0.19 -10.56 2.46
N ASP A 41 -0.13 -11.54 3.35
CA ASP A 41 -0.52 -12.95 3.17
C ASP A 41 -1.87 -13.32 3.81
N THR A 42 -2.74 -12.35 4.04
CA THR A 42 -4.09 -12.58 4.62
C THR A 42 -5.00 -13.43 3.73
N ASP A 43 -4.76 -13.48 2.42
CA ASP A 43 -5.41 -14.42 1.49
C ASP A 43 -4.61 -15.72 1.43
N ARG A 44 -4.91 -16.64 2.35
CA ARG A 44 -4.17 -17.89 2.53
C ARG A 44 -4.19 -18.82 1.30
N GLU A 45 -5.25 -18.75 0.47
CA GLU A 45 -5.37 -19.60 -0.72
C GLU A 45 -4.37 -19.17 -1.81
N ARG A 46 -4.12 -17.87 -1.94
CA ARG A 46 -3.18 -17.32 -2.94
C ARG A 46 -1.78 -17.06 -2.40
N SER A 47 -1.62 -17.06 -1.09
CA SER A 47 -0.35 -16.75 -0.40
C SER A 47 0.39 -18.04 -0.09
N THR A 48 1.03 -18.62 -1.11
CA THR A 48 1.78 -19.87 -0.91
C THR A 48 3.22 -19.60 -0.47
N PRO A 49 3.86 -20.51 0.29
CA PRO A 49 5.27 -20.38 0.66
C PRO A 49 6.21 -20.18 -0.54
N GLU A 50 5.89 -20.81 -1.68
CA GLU A 50 6.66 -20.67 -2.92
C GLU A 50 6.59 -19.23 -3.45
N ASN A 51 5.41 -18.61 -3.43
CA ASN A 51 5.25 -17.22 -3.86
C ASN A 51 6.00 -16.25 -2.94
N VAL A 52 6.01 -16.50 -1.63
CA VAL A 52 6.84 -15.75 -0.68
C VAL A 52 8.32 -15.93 -1.01
N ALA A 53 8.77 -17.16 -1.22
CA ALA A 53 10.16 -17.46 -1.57
C ALA A 53 10.59 -16.74 -2.86
N HIS A 54 9.75 -16.71 -3.89
CA HIS A 54 10.00 -15.98 -5.14
C HIS A 54 10.20 -14.48 -4.92
N ILE A 55 9.41 -13.86 -4.05
CA ILE A 55 9.57 -12.43 -3.72
C ILE A 55 10.91 -12.20 -3.01
N LEU A 56 11.23 -13.00 -2.00
CA LEU A 56 12.48 -12.87 -1.25
C LEU A 56 13.72 -13.11 -2.12
N GLU A 57 13.65 -14.09 -3.03
CA GLU A 57 14.71 -14.39 -3.99
C GLU A 57 14.93 -13.21 -4.94
N ALA A 58 13.83 -12.64 -5.49
CA ALA A 58 13.90 -11.49 -6.37
C ALA A 58 14.52 -10.25 -5.69
N LEU A 59 14.14 -9.97 -4.44
CA LEU A 59 14.72 -8.85 -3.67
C LEU A 59 16.21 -9.07 -3.37
N ARG A 60 16.61 -10.31 -3.01
CA ARG A 60 18.03 -10.66 -2.80
C ARG A 60 18.85 -10.54 -4.07
N TRP A 61 18.30 -11.02 -5.19
CA TRP A 61 18.98 -10.91 -6.49
C TRP A 61 19.15 -9.44 -6.91
N LEU A 62 18.14 -8.60 -6.65
CA LEU A 62 18.25 -7.16 -6.85
C LEU A 62 19.11 -6.46 -5.78
N GLU A 63 19.69 -7.18 -4.81
CA GLU A 63 20.48 -6.64 -3.70
C GLU A 63 19.72 -5.56 -2.89
N LEU A 64 18.41 -5.71 -2.76
CA LEU A 64 17.56 -4.86 -1.94
C LEU A 64 17.39 -5.50 -0.56
N ASP A 65 18.39 -5.32 0.29
CA ASP A 65 18.39 -5.80 1.67
C ASP A 65 17.41 -4.99 2.54
N TRP A 66 16.71 -5.67 3.44
CA TRP A 66 15.80 -5.05 4.40
C TRP A 66 16.36 -5.14 5.83
N ASP A 67 15.98 -4.14 6.65
CA ASP A 67 16.47 -4.05 8.03
C ASP A 67 15.62 -4.87 8.99
N GLU A 68 14.32 -5.02 8.70
CA GLU A 68 13.35 -5.73 9.54
C GLU A 68 12.38 -6.55 8.69
N GLY A 69 12.01 -7.72 9.20
CA GLY A 69 11.13 -8.65 8.48
C GLY A 69 11.88 -9.84 7.85
N PRO A 70 11.21 -10.63 6.99
CA PRO A 70 9.84 -10.42 6.54
C PRO A 70 8.81 -10.63 7.67
N LEU A 71 7.91 -9.66 7.86
CA LEU A 71 6.79 -9.75 8.77
C LEU A 71 5.59 -10.35 8.00
N SER A 72 4.86 -11.31 8.60
CA SER A 72 3.62 -11.82 8.03
C SER A 72 2.44 -10.99 8.54
N GLN A 73 1.60 -10.49 7.63
CA GLN A 73 0.37 -9.81 8.00
C GLN A 73 -0.64 -10.75 8.65
N ALA A 74 -0.66 -12.03 8.21
CA ALA A 74 -1.53 -13.05 8.78
C ALA A 74 -1.22 -13.36 10.26
N ASP A 75 0.06 -13.25 10.67
CA ASP A 75 0.45 -13.45 12.07
C ASP A 75 -0.11 -12.37 13.01
N ASN A 76 -0.51 -11.22 12.46
CA ASN A 76 -1.04 -10.09 13.21
C ASN A 76 -2.58 -10.06 13.28
N GLU A 77 -3.26 -11.11 12.78
CA GLU A 77 -4.73 -11.16 12.69
C GLU A 77 -5.43 -10.92 14.04
N GLU A 78 -4.89 -11.47 15.12
CA GLU A 78 -5.46 -11.29 16.46
C GLU A 78 -5.40 -9.80 16.90
N ARG A 79 -4.31 -9.13 16.62
CA ARG A 79 -4.16 -7.68 16.85
C ARG A 79 -5.19 -6.87 16.05
N HIS A 80 -5.41 -7.25 14.79
CA HIS A 80 -6.44 -6.62 13.97
C HIS A 80 -7.84 -6.80 14.57
N ARG A 81 -8.18 -8.01 15.05
CA ARG A 81 -9.45 -8.29 15.72
C ARG A 81 -9.65 -7.46 16.98
N GLN A 82 -8.62 -7.34 17.81
CA GLN A 82 -8.67 -6.51 19.02
C GLN A 82 -8.96 -5.04 18.70
N VAL A 83 -8.38 -4.50 17.62
CA VAL A 83 -8.68 -3.13 17.18
C VAL A 83 -10.13 -3.01 16.71
N VAL A 84 -10.65 -3.99 15.95
CA VAL A 84 -12.06 -4.01 15.52
C VAL A 84 -13.00 -3.97 16.73
N GLU A 85 -12.78 -4.84 17.73
CA GLU A 85 -13.63 -4.89 18.91
C GLU A 85 -13.57 -3.58 19.71
N ARG A 86 -12.37 -3.00 19.89
CA ARG A 86 -12.22 -1.68 20.52
C ARG A 86 -13.00 -0.59 19.78
N LEU A 87 -12.93 -0.55 18.46
CA LEU A 87 -13.67 0.45 17.66
C LEU A 87 -15.19 0.27 17.75
N LEU A 88 -15.67 -0.98 17.90
CA LEU A 88 -17.08 -1.30 18.15
C LEU A 88 -17.50 -0.81 19.54
N GLU A 89 -16.73 -1.10 20.58
CA GLU A 89 -16.98 -0.67 21.96
C GLU A 89 -17.00 0.86 22.11
N GLU A 90 -16.09 1.55 21.40
CA GLU A 90 -16.02 3.01 21.37
C GLU A 90 -17.12 3.67 20.50
N GLY A 91 -17.97 2.86 19.81
CA GLY A 91 -18.99 3.35 18.89
C GLY A 91 -18.45 4.00 17.61
N LYS A 92 -17.15 3.86 17.35
CA LYS A 92 -16.48 4.34 16.13
C LYS A 92 -16.69 3.41 14.93
N ALA A 93 -17.13 2.19 15.19
CA ALA A 93 -17.55 1.20 14.19
C ALA A 93 -18.89 0.61 14.56
N TYR A 94 -19.53 -0.08 13.64
CA TYR A 94 -20.80 -0.76 13.86
C TYR A 94 -20.94 -1.97 12.95
N ARG A 95 -21.81 -2.93 13.37
CA ARG A 95 -22.15 -4.10 12.59
C ARG A 95 -23.41 -3.85 11.77
N THR A 96 -23.43 -4.34 10.53
CA THR A 96 -24.58 -4.25 9.64
C THR A 96 -24.60 -5.42 8.66
N SER A 97 -25.79 -5.90 8.34
CA SER A 97 -26.03 -6.91 7.32
C SER A 97 -26.20 -6.31 5.90
N ALA A 98 -26.13 -4.98 5.76
CA ALA A 98 -26.32 -4.29 4.50
C ALA A 98 -25.42 -4.80 3.38
N THR A 99 -26.05 -5.25 2.31
CA THR A 99 -25.41 -5.78 1.10
C THR A 99 -25.00 -4.66 0.14
N GLY A 100 -24.31 -5.00 -0.94
CA GLY A 100 -24.00 -4.05 -2.02
C GLY A 100 -25.26 -3.50 -2.72
N GLU A 101 -26.38 -4.26 -2.71
CA GLU A 101 -27.66 -3.82 -3.24
C GLU A 101 -28.31 -2.78 -2.34
N ASP A 102 -28.26 -2.99 -1.02
CA ASP A 102 -28.77 -2.02 -0.03
C ASP A 102 -28.00 -0.69 -0.11
N VAL A 103 -26.70 -0.76 -0.30
CA VAL A 103 -25.87 0.44 -0.49
C VAL A 103 -26.27 1.18 -1.77
N ARG A 104 -26.48 0.47 -2.89
CA ARG A 104 -26.96 1.08 -4.14
C ARG A 104 -28.32 1.72 -3.98
N ALA A 105 -29.29 1.00 -3.43
CA ALA A 105 -30.65 1.50 -3.17
C ALA A 105 -30.65 2.70 -2.22
N TRP A 106 -29.73 2.73 -1.25
CA TRP A 106 -29.54 3.88 -0.36
C TRP A 106 -29.04 5.11 -1.16
N LYS A 107 -28.01 4.93 -2.02
CA LYS A 107 -27.45 6.00 -2.87
C LYS A 107 -28.46 6.55 -3.88
N GLU A 108 -29.33 5.70 -4.45
CA GLU A 108 -30.42 6.12 -5.33
C GLU A 108 -31.39 7.08 -4.60
N ARG A 109 -31.66 6.85 -3.32
CA ARG A 109 -32.57 7.68 -2.51
C ARG A 109 -31.91 8.96 -1.98
N HIS A 110 -30.61 8.94 -1.70
CA HIS A 110 -29.92 10.05 -1.00
C HIS A 110 -28.97 10.85 -1.89
N GLY A 111 -28.77 10.43 -3.15
CA GLY A 111 -27.83 11.00 -4.11
C GLY A 111 -26.61 10.11 -4.35
N ALA A 112 -26.27 9.88 -5.62
CA ALA A 112 -25.19 8.97 -6.03
C ALA A 112 -23.82 9.37 -5.48
N GLU A 113 -23.57 10.66 -5.34
CA GLU A 113 -22.32 11.23 -4.82
C GLU A 113 -22.21 11.19 -3.30
N ARG A 114 -23.33 10.94 -2.61
CA ARG A 114 -23.31 10.90 -1.14
C ARG A 114 -22.71 9.61 -0.62
N GLY A 115 -21.79 9.73 0.32
CA GLY A 115 -21.20 8.61 1.02
C GLY A 115 -22.25 7.83 1.82
N TYR A 116 -22.25 6.50 1.69
CA TYR A 116 -23.17 5.63 2.40
C TYR A 116 -22.99 5.71 3.91
N ARG A 117 -24.08 5.86 4.62
CA ARG A 117 -24.17 5.77 6.08
C ARG A 117 -25.12 4.62 6.44
N GLY A 118 -24.59 3.60 7.09
CA GLY A 118 -25.38 2.44 7.48
C GLY A 118 -26.03 2.61 8.85
N THR A 119 -27.02 1.74 9.10
CA THR A 119 -27.67 1.62 10.41
C THR A 119 -27.04 0.46 11.19
N PRO A 120 -26.73 0.61 12.49
CA PRO A 120 -26.29 -0.47 13.34
C PRO A 120 -27.39 -1.53 13.51
N GLU A 121 -27.05 -2.80 13.28
CA GLU A 121 -27.99 -3.94 13.39
C GLU A 121 -27.51 -5.01 14.39
N GLY A 122 -26.31 -4.83 14.96
CA GLY A 122 -25.71 -5.77 15.93
C GLY A 122 -25.11 -7.03 15.29
N ALA A 123 -25.32 -7.26 14.00
CA ALA A 123 -24.80 -8.43 13.27
C ALA A 123 -24.24 -8.02 11.91
N GLY A 124 -23.54 -8.95 11.22
CA GLY A 124 -22.99 -8.75 9.89
C GLY A 124 -21.58 -8.15 9.87
N ALA A 125 -21.21 -7.61 8.72
CA ALA A 125 -19.90 -6.99 8.52
C ALA A 125 -19.71 -5.73 9.39
N VAL A 126 -18.45 -5.42 9.72
CA VAL A 126 -18.13 -4.23 10.50
C VAL A 126 -17.77 -3.09 9.57
N ARG A 127 -18.43 -1.94 9.76
CA ARG A 127 -18.15 -0.69 9.06
C ARG A 127 -17.60 0.35 10.02
N LEU A 128 -16.60 1.09 9.57
CA LEU A 128 -16.10 2.27 10.27
C LEU A 128 -17.08 3.43 10.06
N ARG A 129 -17.37 4.20 11.10
CA ARG A 129 -18.17 5.42 10.98
C ARG A 129 -17.30 6.54 10.40
N VAL A 130 -17.71 7.08 9.27
CA VAL A 130 -17.15 8.31 8.72
C VAL A 130 -17.97 9.48 9.26
N PRO A 131 -17.34 10.55 9.75
CA PRO A 131 -18.07 11.75 10.13
C PRO A 131 -18.92 12.30 8.97
N ASP A 132 -20.08 12.88 9.28
CA ASP A 132 -20.98 13.43 8.25
C ASP A 132 -20.42 14.71 7.60
N GLU A 133 -19.57 15.44 8.33
CA GLU A 133 -18.93 16.68 7.89
C GLU A 133 -17.41 16.60 8.04
N GLY A 134 -16.71 17.51 7.35
CA GLY A 134 -15.26 17.59 7.36
C GLY A 134 -14.61 16.89 6.17
N SER A 135 -13.32 16.72 6.26
CA SER A 135 -12.51 16.11 5.18
C SER A 135 -11.28 15.37 5.70
N THR A 136 -10.86 14.40 4.93
CA THR A 136 -9.55 13.75 5.10
C THR A 136 -8.60 14.31 4.06
N VAL A 137 -7.47 14.87 4.50
CA VAL A 137 -6.40 15.34 3.62
C VAL A 137 -5.33 14.25 3.51
N VAL A 138 -5.03 13.86 2.29
CA VAL A 138 -3.88 13.00 1.97
C VAL A 138 -2.73 13.90 1.60
N HIS A 139 -1.70 13.97 2.45
CA HIS A 139 -0.45 14.64 2.13
C HIS A 139 0.42 13.69 1.31
N ASP A 140 0.59 13.98 0.03
CA ASP A 140 1.35 13.15 -0.90
C ASP A 140 2.52 13.90 -1.51
N LEU A 141 3.71 13.37 -1.36
CA LEU A 141 4.96 14.01 -1.80
C LEU A 141 5.10 14.10 -3.33
N ILE A 142 4.37 13.26 -4.07
CA ILE A 142 4.44 13.20 -5.55
C ILE A 142 3.21 13.86 -6.19
N ARG A 143 2.04 13.59 -5.62
CA ARG A 143 0.75 14.05 -6.16
C ARG A 143 0.27 15.38 -5.59
N GLY A 144 0.92 15.85 -4.52
CA GLY A 144 0.45 16.98 -3.75
C GLY A 144 -0.76 16.62 -2.87
N ASP A 145 -1.26 17.59 -2.15
CA ASP A 145 -2.36 17.40 -1.23
C ASP A 145 -3.67 17.11 -1.97
N THR A 146 -4.33 16.01 -1.58
CA THR A 146 -5.65 15.64 -2.10
C THR A 146 -6.66 15.63 -0.95
N VAL A 147 -7.75 16.37 -1.11
CA VAL A 147 -8.82 16.52 -0.09
C VAL A 147 -9.99 15.61 -0.45
N PHE A 148 -10.37 14.74 0.48
CA PHE A 148 -11.54 13.87 0.37
C PHE A 148 -12.62 14.36 1.35
N GLN A 149 -13.71 14.91 0.83
CA GLN A 149 -14.84 15.34 1.65
C GLN A 149 -15.55 14.13 2.27
N HIS A 150 -15.78 14.14 3.57
CA HIS A 150 -16.43 13.03 4.28
C HIS A 150 -17.84 12.75 3.75
N THR A 151 -18.54 13.77 3.26
CA THR A 151 -19.86 13.62 2.63
C THR A 151 -19.89 12.69 1.42
N HIS A 152 -18.73 12.47 0.77
CA HIS A 152 -18.58 11.58 -0.39
C HIS A 152 -17.97 10.22 -0.06
N LEU A 153 -17.43 10.03 1.14
CA LEU A 153 -16.83 8.78 1.57
C LEU A 153 -17.88 7.87 2.20
N ASP A 154 -18.02 6.65 1.70
CA ASP A 154 -18.85 5.63 2.34
C ASP A 154 -18.27 5.24 3.69
N ASP A 155 -19.10 4.80 4.63
CA ASP A 155 -18.65 4.03 5.79
C ASP A 155 -17.98 2.75 5.29
N PRO A 156 -16.62 2.66 5.30
CA PRO A 156 -15.93 1.53 4.71
C PRO A 156 -16.13 0.27 5.53
N VAL A 157 -16.29 -0.87 4.87
CA VAL A 157 -16.21 -2.16 5.57
C VAL A 157 -14.75 -2.39 5.98
N ILE A 158 -14.53 -2.63 7.27
CA ILE A 158 -13.21 -2.85 7.86
C ILE A 158 -12.97 -4.31 8.29
N ALA A 159 -14.05 -5.07 8.57
CA ALA A 159 -13.96 -6.49 8.87
C ALA A 159 -15.21 -7.23 8.37
N ARG A 160 -15.06 -8.53 8.10
CA ARG A 160 -16.17 -9.41 7.73
C ARG A 160 -17.04 -9.73 8.95
N ALA A 161 -18.16 -10.42 8.72
CA ALA A 161 -19.08 -10.82 9.78
C ALA A 161 -18.44 -11.74 10.83
N ASP A 162 -17.47 -12.56 10.43
CA ASP A 162 -16.69 -13.43 11.31
C ASP A 162 -15.57 -12.69 12.08
N GLY A 163 -15.45 -11.37 11.88
CA GLY A 163 -14.44 -10.53 12.50
C GLY A 163 -13.09 -10.54 11.78
N SER A 164 -12.94 -11.29 10.68
CA SER A 164 -11.69 -11.27 9.92
C SER A 164 -11.45 -9.89 9.28
N PRO A 165 -10.23 -9.32 9.41
CA PRO A 165 -9.92 -7.96 8.96
C PRO A 165 -9.96 -7.86 7.44
N LEU A 166 -10.30 -6.68 6.93
CA LEU A 166 -10.12 -6.35 5.53
C LEU A 166 -8.85 -5.53 5.31
N TYR A 167 -8.36 -5.54 4.08
CA TYR A 167 -7.11 -4.94 3.63
C TYR A 167 -6.84 -3.55 4.23
N ASN A 168 -7.77 -2.61 4.12
CA ASN A 168 -7.52 -1.23 4.56
C ASN A 168 -7.34 -1.10 6.08
N LEU A 169 -8.02 -1.94 6.87
CA LEU A 169 -7.82 -1.99 8.32
C LEU A 169 -6.46 -2.61 8.65
N ALA A 170 -6.18 -3.81 8.10
CA ALA A 170 -4.96 -4.55 8.40
C ALA A 170 -3.71 -3.72 8.07
N VAL A 171 -3.64 -3.13 6.87
CA VAL A 171 -2.52 -2.28 6.45
C VAL A 171 -2.33 -1.07 7.37
N ALA A 172 -3.42 -0.39 7.76
CA ALA A 172 -3.33 0.78 8.63
C ALA A 172 -2.78 0.43 10.02
N ILE A 173 -3.23 -0.69 10.59
CA ILE A 173 -2.75 -1.18 11.89
C ILE A 173 -1.29 -1.60 11.80
N ASP A 174 -0.92 -2.40 10.79
CA ASP A 174 0.44 -2.89 10.65
C ASP A 174 1.44 -1.77 10.36
N ASP A 175 1.05 -0.76 9.56
CA ASP A 175 1.88 0.42 9.32
C ASP A 175 2.07 1.24 10.60
N HIS A 176 1.02 1.34 11.45
CA HIS A 176 1.12 2.00 12.75
C HIS A 176 2.01 1.22 13.72
N ASP A 177 1.75 -0.08 13.90
CA ASP A 177 2.47 -0.93 14.86
C ASP A 177 3.95 -1.10 14.47
N ALA A 178 4.28 -1.05 13.16
CA ALA A 178 5.64 -1.00 12.64
C ALA A 178 6.24 0.42 12.60
N GLU A 179 5.56 1.43 13.16
CA GLU A 179 6.01 2.84 13.20
C GLU A 179 6.39 3.41 11.81
N ILE A 180 5.68 3.01 10.76
CA ILE A 180 5.95 3.49 9.40
C ILE A 180 5.65 4.98 9.32
N THR A 181 6.65 5.76 8.94
CA THR A 181 6.55 7.21 8.81
C THR A 181 6.19 7.66 7.40
N HIS A 182 6.58 6.87 6.39
CA HIS A 182 6.33 7.19 4.98
C HIS A 182 5.85 5.95 4.24
N VAL A 183 4.75 6.10 3.48
CA VAL A 183 4.12 5.04 2.69
C VAL A 183 4.36 5.32 1.21
N ILE A 184 5.39 4.68 0.63
CA ILE A 184 5.72 4.79 -0.79
C ILE A 184 5.16 3.56 -1.50
N ARG A 185 4.24 3.75 -2.47
CA ARG A 185 3.53 2.65 -3.17
C ARG A 185 2.97 3.09 -4.52
N GLY A 186 2.43 2.16 -5.29
CA GLY A 186 1.77 2.48 -6.55
C GLY A 186 0.50 3.33 -6.37
N GLU A 187 0.22 4.21 -7.34
CA GLU A 187 -0.95 5.10 -7.34
C GLU A 187 -2.30 4.38 -7.45
N ASP A 188 -2.30 3.10 -7.82
CA ASP A 188 -3.50 2.26 -7.79
C ASP A 188 -4.07 2.09 -6.38
N HIS A 189 -3.30 2.45 -5.35
CA HIS A 189 -3.73 2.48 -3.96
C HIS A 189 -4.25 3.84 -3.46
N ILE A 190 -4.27 4.89 -4.29
CA ILE A 190 -4.74 6.23 -3.86
C ILE A 190 -6.15 6.19 -3.26
N SER A 191 -7.08 5.45 -3.86
CA SER A 191 -8.45 5.32 -3.36
C SER A 191 -8.57 4.57 -2.02
N ASN A 192 -7.52 3.87 -1.59
CA ASN A 192 -7.44 3.21 -0.30
C ASN A 192 -6.96 4.17 0.80
N THR A 193 -6.14 5.16 0.44
CA THR A 193 -5.48 6.05 1.39
C THR A 193 -6.45 6.77 2.34
N PRO A 194 -7.56 7.39 1.88
CA PRO A 194 -8.48 8.04 2.82
C PRO A 194 -9.13 7.05 3.79
N LYS A 195 -9.38 5.80 3.37
CA LYS A 195 -9.95 4.76 4.25
C LYS A 195 -8.95 4.35 5.34
N GLN A 196 -7.68 4.22 4.99
CA GLN A 196 -6.60 3.91 5.95
C GLN A 196 -6.37 5.06 6.92
N LEU A 197 -6.40 6.31 6.44
CA LEU A 197 -6.31 7.50 7.29
C LEU A 197 -7.47 7.60 8.28
N LEU A 198 -8.69 7.26 7.87
CA LEU A 198 -9.86 7.21 8.75
C LEU A 198 -9.72 6.13 9.84
N VAL A 199 -9.14 4.97 9.51
CA VAL A 199 -8.83 3.93 10.51
C VAL A 199 -7.82 4.45 11.51
N LEU A 200 -6.71 5.06 11.06
CA LEU A 200 -5.70 5.63 11.94
C LEU A 200 -6.28 6.73 12.84
N GLU A 201 -7.14 7.59 12.29
CA GLU A 201 -7.84 8.63 13.05
C GLU A 201 -8.75 8.04 14.13
N ALA A 202 -9.54 7.03 13.79
CA ALA A 202 -10.38 6.32 14.75
C ALA A 202 -9.56 5.65 15.86
N MET A 203 -8.36 5.16 15.54
CA MET A 203 -7.42 4.61 16.51
C MET A 203 -6.74 5.68 17.39
N GLY A 204 -6.78 6.96 17.01
CA GLY A 204 -5.97 8.03 17.62
C GLY A 204 -4.48 7.89 17.28
N ALA A 205 -4.14 7.26 16.16
CA ALA A 205 -2.80 6.99 15.71
C ALA A 205 -2.22 8.09 14.81
N PRO A 206 -0.91 8.30 14.79
CA PRO A 206 -0.28 9.24 13.87
C PRO A 206 -0.48 8.81 12.42
N LYS A 207 -0.62 9.79 11.53
CA LYS A 207 -0.79 9.58 10.09
C LYS A 207 0.57 9.63 9.39
N PRO A 208 0.93 8.63 8.55
CA PRO A 208 2.16 8.67 7.77
C PRO A 208 2.04 9.66 6.61
N ILE A 209 3.19 10.06 6.07
CA ILE A 209 3.28 10.79 4.80
C ILE A 209 3.19 9.79 3.65
N PHE A 210 2.50 10.15 2.57
CA PHE A 210 2.34 9.28 1.41
C PHE A 210 3.19 9.74 0.22
N ALA A 211 3.54 8.79 -0.65
CA ALA A 211 4.13 9.03 -1.95
C ALA A 211 3.60 7.98 -2.94
N HIS A 212 2.67 8.36 -3.79
CA HIS A 212 2.06 7.47 -4.77
C HIS A 212 2.79 7.55 -6.11
N LEU A 213 3.57 6.51 -6.39
CA LEU A 213 4.34 6.37 -7.64
C LEU A 213 3.39 6.17 -8.83
N PRO A 214 3.59 6.87 -9.95
CA PRO A 214 2.82 6.66 -11.17
C PRO A 214 2.88 5.22 -11.64
N LEU A 215 1.79 4.72 -12.23
CA LEU A 215 1.79 3.38 -12.84
C LEU A 215 2.73 3.35 -14.05
N LEU A 216 3.35 2.19 -14.27
CA LEU A 216 4.05 1.93 -15.52
C LEU A 216 3.03 1.64 -16.62
N HIS A 217 3.17 2.29 -17.75
CA HIS A 217 2.32 2.12 -18.91
C HIS A 217 3.08 1.43 -20.04
N GLY A 218 2.38 0.61 -20.81
CA GLY A 218 2.89 0.03 -22.04
C GLY A 218 2.86 1.04 -23.19
N PRO A 219 3.38 0.64 -24.38
CA PRO A 219 3.33 1.49 -25.58
C PRO A 219 1.93 1.91 -26.02
N ASP A 220 0.91 1.17 -25.59
CA ASP A 220 -0.51 1.45 -25.86
C ASP A 220 -1.14 2.43 -24.85
N GLY A 221 -0.34 2.99 -23.92
CA GLY A 221 -0.80 3.89 -22.86
C GLY A 221 -1.60 3.22 -21.74
N LYS A 222 -1.75 1.90 -21.75
CA LYS A 222 -2.45 1.16 -20.68
C LYS A 222 -1.47 0.69 -19.62
N LYS A 223 -2.00 0.47 -18.40
CA LYS A 223 -1.21 -0.11 -17.29
C LYS A 223 -0.43 -1.34 -17.78
N LEU A 224 0.87 -1.32 -17.54
CA LEU A 224 1.75 -2.41 -17.93
C LEU A 224 1.27 -3.72 -17.29
N SER A 225 1.13 -4.75 -18.08
CA SER A 225 0.62 -6.05 -17.68
C SER A 225 1.37 -7.18 -18.40
N LYS A 226 1.19 -8.42 -17.95
CA LYS A 226 1.77 -9.61 -18.62
C LYS A 226 1.49 -9.66 -20.14
N ARG A 227 0.36 -9.10 -20.60
CA ARG A 227 0.02 -9.01 -22.05
C ARG A 227 0.95 -8.11 -22.84
N HIS A 228 1.62 -7.18 -22.18
CA HIS A 228 2.60 -6.26 -22.77
C HIS A 228 4.04 -6.76 -22.62
N GLY A 229 4.23 -8.05 -22.25
CA GLY A 229 5.57 -8.60 -22.01
C GLY A 229 6.18 -8.06 -20.71
N ALA A 230 5.36 -7.58 -19.77
CA ALA A 230 5.85 -7.17 -18.45
C ALA A 230 6.49 -8.36 -17.75
N ALA A 231 7.81 -8.39 -17.79
CA ALA A 231 8.62 -9.42 -17.20
C ALA A 231 8.52 -9.37 -15.66
N SER A 232 8.59 -10.52 -15.04
CA SER A 232 8.96 -10.62 -13.63
C SER A 232 10.46 -10.35 -13.47
N VAL A 233 10.88 -10.08 -12.25
CA VAL A 233 12.32 -9.99 -11.94
C VAL A 233 13.04 -11.29 -12.31
N GLN A 234 12.39 -12.43 -12.08
CA GLN A 234 12.91 -13.75 -12.43
C GLN A 234 13.09 -13.90 -13.96
N ASP A 235 12.13 -13.44 -14.76
CA ASP A 235 12.26 -13.49 -16.23
C ASP A 235 13.46 -12.68 -16.72
N LEU A 236 13.74 -11.52 -16.13
CA LEU A 236 14.91 -10.70 -16.47
C LEU A 236 16.21 -11.41 -16.07
N ARG A 237 16.27 -11.98 -14.89
CA ARG A 237 17.41 -12.79 -14.43
C ARG A 237 17.69 -13.95 -15.37
N ASP A 238 16.65 -14.71 -15.70
CA ASP A 238 16.75 -15.91 -16.53
C ASP A 238 17.10 -15.58 -18.00
N ALA A 239 16.75 -14.35 -18.42
CA ALA A 239 17.21 -13.79 -19.70
C ALA A 239 18.68 -13.27 -19.67
N GLY A 240 19.37 -13.37 -18.52
CA GLY A 240 20.79 -13.03 -18.38
C GLY A 240 21.06 -11.55 -18.07
N TYR A 241 20.06 -10.75 -17.70
CA TYR A 241 20.30 -9.39 -17.27
C TYR A 241 21.03 -9.36 -15.91
N LEU A 242 21.93 -8.40 -15.75
CA LEU A 242 22.63 -8.18 -14.48
C LEU A 242 21.74 -7.40 -13.51
N PRO A 243 21.79 -7.69 -12.19
CA PRO A 243 20.96 -7.02 -11.20
C PRO A 243 21.19 -5.50 -11.18
N GLU A 244 22.42 -5.03 -11.37
CA GLU A 244 22.76 -3.61 -11.47
C GLU A 244 22.06 -2.92 -12.64
N ALA A 245 22.04 -3.57 -13.81
CA ALA A 245 21.36 -3.04 -14.99
C ALA A 245 19.85 -2.95 -14.78
N VAL A 246 19.27 -3.96 -14.11
CA VAL A 246 17.83 -3.96 -13.78
C VAL A 246 17.51 -2.87 -12.75
N ARG A 247 18.32 -2.72 -11.68
CA ARG A 247 18.13 -1.62 -10.71
C ARG A 247 18.22 -0.25 -11.39
N ASN A 248 19.22 -0.03 -12.22
CA ASN A 248 19.38 1.22 -12.96
C ASN A 248 18.15 1.50 -13.84
N TYR A 249 17.70 0.51 -14.60
CA TYR A 249 16.50 0.65 -15.42
C TYR A 249 15.24 0.99 -14.58
N LEU A 250 15.05 0.31 -13.46
CA LEU A 250 13.91 0.56 -12.58
C LEU A 250 13.97 1.95 -11.94
N ALA A 251 15.16 2.44 -11.60
CA ALA A 251 15.34 3.79 -11.07
C ALA A 251 14.97 4.85 -12.12
N LEU A 252 15.43 4.71 -13.35
CA LEU A 252 15.10 5.62 -14.47
C LEU A 252 13.60 5.66 -14.79
N LEU A 253 12.83 4.66 -14.42
CA LEU A 253 11.36 4.64 -14.59
C LEU A 253 10.59 5.58 -13.62
N GLY A 254 11.22 6.54 -13.04
CA GLY A 254 10.56 7.51 -12.16
C GLY A 254 11.49 8.51 -11.51
N TRP A 255 12.78 8.31 -11.67
CA TRP A 255 13.80 9.25 -11.29
C TRP A 255 14.71 9.50 -12.50
N GLY A 256 14.66 10.69 -13.06
CA GLY A 256 15.50 11.12 -14.16
C GLY A 256 16.47 12.20 -13.69
N ASP A 257 17.76 12.03 -13.96
CA ASP A 257 18.69 13.14 -14.03
C ASP A 257 18.65 13.73 -15.45
N THR A 258 19.17 14.92 -15.63
CA THR A 258 19.10 15.69 -16.89
C THR A 258 19.77 15.03 -18.09
N ASP A 259 20.55 13.96 -17.85
CA ASP A 259 21.20 13.16 -18.91
C ASP A 259 20.65 11.72 -18.87
N ASP A 260 19.88 11.35 -19.90
CA ASP A 260 19.25 10.03 -20.08
C ASP A 260 20.22 8.83 -20.12
N GLU A 261 21.55 9.08 -20.12
CA GLU A 261 22.60 8.07 -20.19
C GLU A 261 23.25 7.76 -18.82
N THR A 262 22.76 8.34 -17.72
CA THR A 262 23.41 8.19 -16.42
C THR A 262 23.31 6.78 -15.86
N LEU A 263 24.43 6.08 -15.77
CA LEU A 263 24.55 4.87 -14.98
C LEU A 263 24.54 5.24 -13.49
N ILE A 264 23.44 4.90 -12.81
CA ILE A 264 23.33 5.08 -11.35
C ILE A 264 24.17 3.98 -10.68
N ALA A 265 25.38 4.32 -10.24
CA ALA A 265 26.24 3.42 -9.49
C ALA A 265 25.70 3.27 -8.06
N THR A 266 25.21 2.10 -7.74
CA THR A 266 24.35 1.76 -6.59
C THR A 266 24.90 2.07 -5.19
N ARG A 267 26.19 2.29 -4.99
CA ARG A 267 26.76 2.60 -3.67
C ARG A 267 27.31 4.02 -3.49
N SER A 268 27.77 4.67 -4.55
CA SER A 268 28.22 6.06 -4.48
C SER A 268 27.08 7.06 -4.55
N GLU A 269 25.94 6.66 -5.09
CA GLU A 269 24.75 7.47 -5.31
C GLU A 269 23.76 7.43 -4.15
N GLU A 270 23.84 6.45 -3.25
CA GLU A 270 23.12 6.45 -1.97
C GLU A 270 23.27 7.76 -1.21
N ARG A 271 24.44 8.44 -1.38
CA ARG A 271 24.71 9.76 -0.78
C ARG A 271 24.11 10.92 -1.57
N ARG A 272 23.88 10.78 -2.88
CA ARG A 272 23.30 11.83 -3.72
C ARG A 272 21.78 11.87 -3.64
N VAL A 273 21.12 10.71 -3.57
CA VAL A 273 19.67 10.60 -3.37
C VAL A 273 19.20 11.41 -2.16
N GLY A 274 19.96 11.44 -1.08
CA GLY A 274 19.65 12.23 0.11
C GLY A 274 19.80 13.75 -0.06
N LYS A 275 20.45 14.24 -1.13
CA LYS A 275 20.65 15.68 -1.37
C LYS A 275 19.77 16.22 -2.49
N GLU A 276 19.37 15.41 -3.43
CA GLU A 276 18.68 15.82 -4.65
C GLU A 276 17.23 15.28 -4.74
N CYS A 277 16.89 14.22 -4.03
CA CYS A 277 15.49 13.80 -3.85
C CYS A 277 14.77 14.83 -2.97
N ARG A 278 14.41 15.96 -3.55
CA ARG A 278 13.32 16.79 -3.06
C ARG A 278 12.02 16.10 -3.52
N LEU A 279 11.65 15.08 -2.78
CA LEU A 279 10.26 14.62 -2.77
C LEU A 279 9.37 15.69 -2.16
#